data_13cebdd9c75e69d269a782f5bdfc0e5d
#
_entry.id   13cebdd9c75e69d269a782f5bdfc0e5d
#
_cell.length_a   1.000
_cell.length_b   1.000
_cell.length_c   1.000
_cell.angle_alpha   90.00
_cell.angle_beta   90.00
_cell.angle_gamma   90.00
#
_symmetry.space_group_name_H-M   'P 1'
#
loop_
_entity.id
_entity.type
_entity.pdbx_description
1 polymer ?
#
loop_
_entity_poly.entity_id
_entity_poly.type
_entity_poly.pdbx_seq_one_letter_code
_entity_poly.pdbx_strand_id
1 'polypeptide(L)'
;MQRNCLLYLGVTYLLLLGAPSLHAQIDTAAAKSEKPAVKAPEKKWYDNISIRGYAQVRYNRLFETNEDLGCEQCDKSWGGDGGFFIRRMRVILYGQVNPRVYFYVQPDLASAPSSSGPLHFAQIRDAYFDVGLDTDNEFRVRIGQSKVPYGFENMQSSQNRLPLDRADALNSAVTNERDLGVFIYWAPKEKRELFSELVKSGLKGSGDYGIIGIGAYNGQTANTAELNDEPHIVARVTWPFKVGAQIMETGVQAYTGNYVIPTTNLSTDVGVNEDHSYLDQRVAGSFTLYPKPFGIQAEYNVGKGPEFNNHTDSIELQNLFGGYAQLEYMLKPGKQILIPFTRYQYYEGGKKHEKDARSYFVRELEIGTEWQPNKNFELVAMYTISSRRYEDYSKQDNWQEGRLLRLQAQLNF
;
A
#
# COMPACT_ATOMS: atom_id res chain seq x y z
N MET A 1 -34.25 37.47 -45.23
CA MET A 1 -33.06 37.98 -45.93
C MET A 1 -32.01 36.92 -45.79
N GLN A 2 -31.90 36.00 -46.74
CA GLN A 2 -30.97 35.94 -47.88
C GLN A 2 -29.53 36.20 -47.46
N ARG A 3 -28.52 35.31 -47.67
CA ARG A 3 -28.17 34.62 -48.93
C ARG A 3 -27.16 33.48 -48.67
N ASN A 4 -27.33 32.42 -49.47
CA ASN A 4 -26.38 31.35 -49.76
C ASN A 4 -25.05 31.83 -50.35
N CYS A 5 -24.02 30.99 -50.20
CA CYS A 5 -23.03 30.79 -51.27
C CYS A 5 -22.43 29.38 -51.19
N LEU A 6 -22.79 28.56 -52.13
CA LEU A 6 -22.11 27.34 -52.59
C LEU A 6 -20.88 27.73 -53.43
N LEU A 7 -19.84 26.94 -53.38
CA LEU A 7 -18.85 26.87 -54.47
C LEU A 7 -18.34 25.43 -54.63
N TYR A 8 -18.67 24.88 -55.79
CA TYR A 8 -18.14 23.66 -56.42
C TYR A 8 -16.77 23.94 -57.03
N LEU A 9 -15.96 22.90 -57.20
CA LEU A 9 -14.97 22.66 -58.28
C LEU A 9 -14.21 21.42 -57.87
N GLY A 10 -14.02 20.36 -58.64
CA GLY A 10 -13.99 20.14 -60.07
C GLY A 10 -13.01 19.01 -60.31
N VAL A 11 -13.51 17.87 -60.77
CA VAL A 11 -12.71 16.65 -61.12
C VAL A 11 -12.03 16.94 -62.47
N THR A 12 -10.75 16.60 -62.59
CA THR A 12 -10.08 16.51 -63.88
C THR A 12 -9.38 15.17 -64.05
N TYR A 13 -9.95 14.34 -64.90
CA TYR A 13 -9.37 13.13 -65.45
C TYR A 13 -8.38 13.49 -66.56
N LEU A 14 -7.18 12.89 -66.56
CA LEU A 14 -6.32 12.88 -67.75
C LEU A 14 -5.88 11.45 -68.04
N LEU A 15 -6.45 10.94 -69.15
CA LEU A 15 -6.02 9.74 -69.85
C LEU A 15 -4.81 10.07 -70.73
N LEU A 16 -3.76 9.30 -70.71
CA LEU A 16 -2.76 9.22 -71.76
C LEU A 16 -2.35 7.81 -72.09
N LEU A 17 -2.45 7.58 -73.35
CA LEU A 17 -2.31 6.33 -74.13
C LEU A 17 -0.87 5.77 -74.13
N GLY A 18 -0.82 4.48 -74.38
CA GLY A 18 0.37 3.67 -74.32
C GLY A 18 1.39 3.81 -75.48
N ALA A 19 2.54 3.30 -75.23
CA ALA A 19 3.53 2.84 -76.23
C ALA A 19 4.24 1.58 -75.74
N PRO A 20 4.50 0.62 -76.60
CA PRO A 20 5.19 -0.63 -76.20
C PRO A 20 6.69 -0.43 -76.18
N SER A 21 7.36 -0.78 -75.11
CA SER A 21 8.81 -0.80 -75.00
C SER A 21 9.36 -2.25 -74.99
N LEU A 22 10.37 -2.44 -75.82
CA LEU A 22 11.18 -3.62 -76.04
C LEU A 22 11.69 -4.23 -74.72
N HIS A 23 11.62 -5.56 -74.67
CA HIS A 23 12.37 -6.37 -73.74
C HIS A 23 13.85 -6.44 -74.15
N ALA A 24 14.71 -5.90 -73.32
CA ALA A 24 16.10 -6.30 -73.24
C ALA A 24 16.32 -7.07 -71.96
N GLN A 25 16.50 -8.38 -72.06
CA GLN A 25 16.99 -9.21 -70.96
C GLN A 25 18.46 -8.86 -70.75
N ILE A 26 18.76 -8.26 -69.63
CA ILE A 26 20.11 -8.21 -69.08
C ILE A 26 20.13 -9.15 -67.90
N ASP A 27 20.70 -10.33 -68.07
CA ASP A 27 21.07 -11.20 -66.97
C ASP A 27 22.18 -10.54 -66.14
N THR A 28 21.82 -9.83 -65.10
CA THR A 28 22.76 -9.45 -64.03
C THR A 28 22.51 -10.38 -62.85
N ALA A 29 23.38 -11.36 -62.71
CA ALA A 29 23.55 -12.08 -61.47
C ALA A 29 23.94 -11.10 -60.38
N ALA A 30 22.93 -10.51 -59.70
CA ALA A 30 23.13 -9.69 -58.52
C ALA A 30 23.54 -10.64 -57.39
N ALA A 31 24.83 -10.67 -57.07
CA ALA A 31 25.33 -11.20 -55.82
C ALA A 31 24.53 -10.54 -54.68
N LYS A 32 23.69 -11.32 -53.96
CA LYS A 32 23.08 -10.89 -52.72
C LYS A 32 24.19 -10.61 -51.72
N SER A 33 24.58 -9.33 -51.61
CA SER A 33 25.34 -8.88 -50.45
C SER A 33 24.45 -9.06 -49.22
N GLU A 34 24.61 -10.13 -48.50
CA GLU A 34 24.08 -10.29 -47.18
C GLU A 34 24.74 -9.20 -46.31
N LYS A 35 24.00 -8.13 -46.05
CA LYS A 35 24.38 -7.18 -45.01
C LYS A 35 24.59 -8.01 -43.72
N PRO A 36 25.77 -7.93 -43.07
CA PRO A 36 25.97 -8.64 -41.82
C PRO A 36 24.84 -8.22 -40.87
N ALA A 37 24.12 -9.21 -40.34
CA ALA A 37 23.08 -8.97 -39.32
C ALA A 37 23.75 -8.22 -38.17
N VAL A 38 23.40 -6.95 -38.00
CA VAL A 38 23.84 -6.15 -36.85
C VAL A 38 23.28 -6.87 -35.63
N LYS A 39 24.13 -7.57 -34.90
CA LYS A 39 23.72 -8.16 -33.59
C LYS A 39 23.13 -7.07 -32.78
N ALA A 40 21.86 -7.24 -32.36
CA ALA A 40 21.25 -6.34 -31.40
C ALA A 40 22.19 -6.21 -30.19
N PRO A 41 22.42 -4.99 -29.68
CA PRO A 41 23.29 -4.78 -28.54
C PRO A 41 22.85 -5.68 -27.39
N GLU A 42 23.81 -6.34 -26.76
CA GLU A 42 23.57 -7.24 -25.64
C GLU A 42 22.94 -6.44 -24.50
N LYS A 43 21.73 -6.83 -24.07
CA LYS A 43 21.01 -6.14 -22.97
C LYS A 43 21.85 -6.25 -21.70
N LYS A 44 22.21 -5.11 -21.15
CA LYS A 44 22.87 -5.03 -19.85
C LYS A 44 21.82 -5.14 -18.74
N TRP A 45 22.23 -5.62 -17.56
CA TRP A 45 21.30 -5.82 -16.43
C TRP A 45 20.55 -4.54 -16.04
N TYR A 46 21.18 -3.37 -16.16
CA TYR A 46 20.55 -2.09 -15.83
C TYR A 46 19.49 -1.61 -16.86
N ASP A 47 19.43 -2.20 -18.05
CA ASP A 47 18.36 -1.94 -19.01
C ASP A 47 17.00 -2.49 -18.54
N ASN A 48 17.02 -3.33 -17.50
CA ASN A 48 15.82 -3.87 -16.86
C ASN A 48 15.41 -3.10 -15.59
N ILE A 49 16.09 -1.99 -15.27
CA ILE A 49 15.73 -1.13 -14.12
C ILE A 49 14.60 -0.20 -14.55
N SER A 50 13.58 -0.14 -13.71
CA SER A 50 12.43 0.75 -13.87
C SER A 50 12.36 1.73 -12.69
N ILE A 51 11.89 2.94 -13.00
CA ILE A 51 11.65 3.99 -12.02
C ILE A 51 10.16 4.35 -12.09
N ARG A 52 9.53 4.48 -10.95
CA ARG A 52 8.18 5.03 -10.78
C ARG A 52 8.08 5.73 -9.44
N GLY A 53 7.02 6.47 -9.23
CA GLY A 53 6.82 7.10 -7.94
C GLY A 53 5.43 7.67 -7.77
N TYR A 54 5.19 8.25 -6.61
CA TYR A 54 4.00 9.01 -6.33
C TYR A 54 4.23 10.03 -5.22
N ALA A 55 3.46 11.12 -5.30
CA ALA A 55 3.40 12.14 -4.27
C ALA A 55 1.96 12.31 -3.79
N GLN A 56 1.76 12.46 -2.48
CA GLN A 56 0.47 12.71 -1.84
C GLN A 56 0.54 14.00 -1.03
N VAL A 57 -0.31 14.95 -1.36
CA VAL A 57 -0.52 16.19 -0.59
C VAL A 57 -1.88 16.11 0.08
N ARG A 58 -1.94 16.42 1.36
CA ARG A 58 -3.16 16.38 2.17
C ARG A 58 -3.49 17.72 2.77
N TYR A 59 -4.79 17.88 3.07
CA TYR A 59 -5.35 18.83 4.00
C TYR A 59 -6.35 18.11 4.91
N ASN A 60 -6.15 18.14 6.23
CA ASN A 60 -6.84 17.23 7.13
C ASN A 60 -7.97 17.83 7.97
N ARG A 61 -8.07 19.12 8.15
CA ARG A 61 -8.89 19.70 9.21
C ARG A 61 -10.04 20.60 8.71
N LEU A 62 -10.72 20.20 7.63
CA LEU A 62 -11.92 20.90 7.17
C LEU A 62 -13.14 20.45 7.99
N PHE A 63 -13.98 21.40 8.40
CA PHE A 63 -15.22 21.15 9.16
C PHE A 63 -14.99 20.35 10.44
N GLU A 64 -13.86 20.54 11.05
CA GLU A 64 -13.51 19.87 12.30
C GLU A 64 -14.39 20.36 13.45
N THR A 65 -14.84 19.42 14.29
CA THR A 65 -15.70 19.71 15.45
C THR A 65 -14.98 19.54 16.79
N ASN A 66 -13.77 19.00 16.81
CA ASN A 66 -12.96 18.79 18.00
C ASN A 66 -11.48 18.84 17.63
N GLU A 67 -10.77 19.89 18.04
CA GLU A 67 -9.34 20.09 17.77
C GLU A 67 -8.43 19.10 18.54
N ASP A 68 -8.91 18.53 19.64
CA ASP A 68 -8.19 17.55 20.45
C ASP A 68 -8.25 16.13 19.87
N LEU A 69 -9.11 15.89 18.87
CA LEU A 69 -9.23 14.59 18.25
C LEU A 69 -7.91 14.16 17.61
N GLY A 70 -7.28 13.14 18.16
CA GLY A 70 -5.93 12.71 17.79
C GLY A 70 -5.85 11.27 17.31
N CYS A 71 -4.88 11.00 16.44
CA CYS A 71 -4.50 9.66 16.02
C CYS A 71 -3.00 9.61 15.74
N GLU A 72 -2.22 9.14 16.69
CA GLU A 72 -0.76 9.17 16.56
C GLU A 72 -0.22 8.26 15.45
N GLN A 73 -0.88 7.11 15.21
CA GLN A 73 -0.51 6.18 14.14
C GLN A 73 -1.07 6.54 12.76
N CYS A 74 -1.95 7.53 12.65
CA CYS A 74 -2.48 8.01 11.38
C CYS A 74 -1.44 8.89 10.64
N ASP A 75 -1.84 9.98 10.09
CA ASP A 75 -0.91 11.07 9.87
C ASP A 75 -0.95 12.00 11.07
N LYS A 76 0.18 12.49 11.49
CA LYS A 76 0.31 13.28 12.72
C LYS A 76 -0.39 14.65 12.67
N SER A 77 -1.06 15.01 11.59
CA SER A 77 -1.89 16.23 11.51
C SER A 77 -3.25 16.09 12.19
N TRP A 78 -3.61 14.90 12.66
CA TRP A 78 -4.76 14.71 13.51
C TRP A 78 -4.49 15.33 14.90
N GLY A 79 -5.46 16.10 15.41
CA GLY A 79 -5.37 16.69 16.74
C GLY A 79 -4.36 17.84 16.88
N GLY A 80 -3.72 18.28 15.84
CA GLY A 80 -2.75 19.36 15.82
C GLY A 80 -3.13 20.49 14.89
N ASP A 81 -2.22 21.37 14.61
CA ASP A 81 -2.40 22.45 13.65
C ASP A 81 -2.73 21.89 12.26
N GLY A 82 -3.84 22.33 11.71
CA GLY A 82 -4.27 21.98 10.35
C GLY A 82 -3.42 22.66 9.30
N GLY A 83 -3.52 22.20 8.07
CA GLY A 83 -2.82 22.82 6.94
C GLY A 83 -2.54 21.86 5.81
N PHE A 84 -1.82 22.35 4.81
CA PHE A 84 -1.31 21.53 3.73
C PHE A 84 0.02 20.90 4.13
N PHE A 85 0.18 19.62 3.82
CA PHE A 85 1.45 18.91 4.01
C PHE A 85 1.63 17.82 2.97
N ILE A 86 2.89 17.46 2.70
CA ILE A 86 3.22 16.32 1.86
C ILE A 86 3.17 15.07 2.74
N ARG A 87 2.18 14.23 2.53
CA ARG A 87 1.99 12.99 3.31
C ARG A 87 2.97 11.90 2.90
N ARG A 88 3.25 11.80 1.59
CA ARG A 88 4.20 10.85 1.01
C ARG A 88 4.83 11.43 -0.25
N MET A 89 6.11 11.19 -0.42
CA MET A 89 6.82 11.46 -1.66
C MET A 89 7.80 10.31 -1.90
N ARG A 90 7.39 9.33 -2.68
CA ARG A 90 8.11 8.08 -2.87
C ARG A 90 8.64 7.92 -4.27
N VAL A 91 9.92 7.60 -4.36
CA VAL A 91 10.56 7.15 -5.59
C VAL A 91 10.81 5.65 -5.45
N ILE A 92 10.57 4.88 -6.49
CA ILE A 92 10.68 3.43 -6.48
C ILE A 92 11.61 3.03 -7.61
N LEU A 93 12.72 2.41 -7.24
CA LEU A 93 13.68 1.77 -8.14
C LEU A 93 13.49 0.26 -8.04
N TYR A 94 13.24 -0.40 -9.13
CA TYR A 94 13.02 -1.84 -9.13
C TYR A 94 13.40 -2.45 -10.46
N GLY A 95 13.74 -3.73 -10.45
CA GLY A 95 14.05 -4.43 -11.68
C GLY A 95 14.60 -5.83 -11.48
N GLN A 96 14.74 -6.53 -12.62
CA GLN A 96 15.27 -7.88 -12.67
C GLN A 96 16.76 -7.80 -12.98
N VAL A 97 17.61 -8.16 -12.02
CA VAL A 97 19.08 -8.23 -12.23
C VAL A 97 19.44 -9.40 -13.15
N ASN A 98 18.77 -10.53 -12.94
CA ASN A 98 18.81 -11.72 -13.78
C ASN A 98 17.46 -12.46 -13.67
N PRO A 99 17.21 -13.56 -14.42
CA PRO A 99 15.90 -14.22 -14.41
C PRO A 99 15.40 -14.67 -13.03
N ARG A 100 16.28 -14.78 -12.02
CA ARG A 100 15.94 -15.24 -10.67
C ARG A 100 16.09 -14.20 -9.57
N VAL A 101 16.76 -13.09 -9.85
CA VAL A 101 17.03 -12.05 -8.83
C VAL A 101 16.34 -10.76 -9.21
N TYR A 102 15.38 -10.36 -8.37
CA TYR A 102 14.67 -9.09 -8.44
C TYR A 102 15.06 -8.21 -7.27
N PHE A 103 15.18 -6.90 -7.47
CA PHE A 103 15.40 -5.94 -6.40
C PHE A 103 14.33 -4.86 -6.38
N TYR A 104 14.13 -4.28 -5.21
CA TYR A 104 13.17 -3.20 -4.99
C TYR A 104 13.68 -2.26 -3.88
N VAL A 105 13.80 -0.98 -4.20
CA VAL A 105 14.23 0.06 -3.26
C VAL A 105 13.25 1.22 -3.32
N GLN A 106 12.72 1.65 -2.17
CA GLN A 106 11.75 2.72 -2.06
C GLN A 106 12.10 3.68 -0.94
N PRO A 107 12.83 4.77 -1.20
CA PRO A 107 12.90 5.91 -0.30
C PRO A 107 11.57 6.67 -0.23
N ASP A 108 11.30 7.25 0.94
CA ASP A 108 10.20 8.19 1.18
C ASP A 108 10.81 9.50 1.69
N LEU A 109 10.52 10.60 0.99
CA LEU A 109 11.09 11.92 1.26
C LEU A 109 10.14 12.83 2.08
N ALA A 110 9.03 12.28 2.57
CA ALA A 110 8.00 13.02 3.31
C ALA A 110 7.47 12.19 4.48
N SER A 111 8.31 11.92 5.47
CA SER A 111 8.07 10.83 6.40
C SER A 111 7.35 11.20 7.69
N ALA A 112 7.41 12.43 8.16
CA ALA A 112 6.84 12.82 9.44
C ALA A 112 6.14 14.18 9.41
N PRO A 113 4.96 14.27 8.84
CA PRO A 113 4.15 15.47 8.97
C PRO A 113 3.77 15.68 10.45
N SER A 114 3.67 16.93 10.86
CA SER A 114 3.20 17.34 12.19
C SER A 114 3.97 16.79 13.41
N SER A 115 5.27 16.66 13.34
CA SER A 115 6.12 16.45 14.52
C SER A 115 6.81 17.75 14.92
N SER A 116 7.32 17.79 16.16
CA SER A 116 8.16 18.91 16.65
C SER A 116 9.53 19.00 15.96
N GLY A 117 9.88 18.02 15.13
CA GLY A 117 11.10 17.97 14.34
C GLY A 117 10.92 18.48 12.91
N PRO A 118 11.87 18.21 12.00
CA PRO A 118 11.76 18.56 10.60
C PRO A 118 10.49 17.96 9.96
N LEU A 119 9.74 18.78 9.24
CA LEU A 119 8.48 18.36 8.61
C LEU A 119 8.68 17.22 7.59
N HIS A 120 9.82 17.25 6.90
CA HIS A 120 10.17 16.24 5.90
C HIS A 120 11.59 15.72 6.14
N PHE A 121 11.78 14.42 6.09
CA PHE A 121 13.07 13.76 6.12
C PHE A 121 13.06 12.47 5.28
N ALA A 122 14.20 12.11 4.74
CA ALA A 122 14.36 10.91 3.96
C ALA A 122 14.46 9.66 4.85
N GLN A 123 13.70 8.62 4.53
CA GLN A 123 13.86 7.29 5.15
C GLN A 123 13.69 6.19 4.12
N ILE A 124 14.28 5.05 4.36
CA ILE A 124 14.06 3.85 3.55
C ILE A 124 12.75 3.20 4.00
N ARG A 125 11.83 3.03 3.05
CA ARG A 125 10.59 2.29 3.32
C ARG A 125 10.74 0.82 2.94
N ASP A 126 11.22 0.55 1.74
CA ASP A 126 11.50 -0.80 1.28
C ASP A 126 12.93 -0.85 0.72
N ALA A 127 13.68 -1.88 1.05
CA ALA A 127 14.98 -2.21 0.49
C ALA A 127 15.17 -3.72 0.59
N TYR A 128 14.81 -4.44 -0.46
CA TYR A 128 14.86 -5.90 -0.48
C TYR A 128 15.21 -6.45 -1.85
N PHE A 129 15.57 -7.71 -1.86
CA PHE A 129 15.68 -8.51 -3.07
C PHE A 129 14.94 -9.84 -2.92
N ASP A 130 14.35 -10.29 -4.01
CA ASP A 130 13.73 -11.60 -4.13
C ASP A 130 14.64 -12.53 -4.93
N VAL A 131 14.86 -13.74 -4.42
CA VAL A 131 15.59 -14.81 -5.10
C VAL A 131 14.61 -15.91 -5.46
N GLY A 132 14.39 -16.15 -6.74
CA GLY A 132 13.58 -17.26 -7.25
C GLY A 132 14.33 -18.58 -7.15
N LEU A 133 13.71 -19.59 -6.57
CA LEU A 133 14.29 -20.91 -6.35
C LEU A 133 14.04 -21.86 -7.54
N ASP A 134 13.05 -21.56 -8.37
CA ASP A 134 12.67 -22.34 -9.56
C ASP A 134 12.61 -21.47 -10.81
N THR A 135 12.39 -22.07 -11.98
CA THR A 135 12.41 -21.39 -13.28
C THR A 135 11.32 -20.36 -13.47
N ASP A 136 10.14 -20.57 -12.88
CA ASP A 136 8.99 -19.67 -12.96
C ASP A 136 8.92 -18.70 -11.77
N ASN A 137 9.87 -18.78 -10.82
CA ASN A 137 9.92 -18.01 -9.59
C ASN A 137 8.66 -18.17 -8.75
N GLU A 138 8.05 -19.35 -8.76
CA GLU A 138 6.90 -19.68 -7.94
C GLU A 138 7.28 -19.72 -6.46
N PHE A 139 8.44 -20.30 -6.13
CA PHE A 139 9.09 -20.21 -4.82
C PHE A 139 10.11 -19.08 -4.83
N ARG A 140 10.00 -18.17 -3.86
CA ARG A 140 10.90 -17.02 -3.73
C ARG A 140 11.30 -16.80 -2.28
N VAL A 141 12.55 -16.42 -2.08
CA VAL A 141 13.04 -15.92 -0.80
C VAL A 141 13.24 -14.42 -0.93
N ARG A 142 12.55 -13.67 -0.10
CA ARG A 142 12.73 -12.20 0.05
C ARG A 142 13.63 -11.95 1.23
N ILE A 143 14.64 -11.10 1.06
CA ILE A 143 15.59 -10.71 2.10
C ILE A 143 15.69 -9.19 2.12
N GLY A 144 15.56 -8.59 3.31
CA GLY A 144 15.70 -7.15 3.53
C GLY A 144 14.48 -6.52 4.17
N GLN A 145 14.42 -5.19 4.14
CA GLN A 145 13.30 -4.43 4.68
C GLN A 145 12.15 -4.42 3.70
N SER A 146 11.05 -5.04 4.05
CA SER A 146 9.83 -5.10 3.24
C SER A 146 8.59 -5.17 4.10
N LYS A 147 7.42 -5.11 3.47
CA LYS A 147 6.17 -5.33 4.21
C LYS A 147 6.14 -6.72 4.81
N VAL A 148 5.78 -6.76 6.10
CA VAL A 148 5.46 -8.01 6.81
C VAL A 148 4.15 -8.56 6.24
N PRO A 149 4.08 -9.84 5.87
CA PRO A 149 2.89 -10.41 5.23
C PRO A 149 1.73 -10.68 6.23
N TYR A 150 1.30 -9.63 6.93
CA TYR A 150 0.20 -9.64 7.91
C TYR A 150 -0.80 -8.52 7.61
N GLY A 151 -2.06 -8.88 7.38
CA GLY A 151 -3.16 -7.99 7.01
C GLY A 151 -3.17 -7.62 5.53
N PHE A 152 -4.31 -7.76 4.87
CA PHE A 152 -4.48 -7.37 3.46
C PHE A 152 -4.21 -5.87 3.27
N GLU A 153 -4.82 -5.02 4.12
CA GLU A 153 -4.65 -3.56 4.06
C GLU A 153 -3.20 -3.13 4.34
N ASN A 154 -2.49 -3.82 5.22
CA ASN A 154 -1.07 -3.56 5.47
C ASN A 154 -0.21 -3.85 4.24
N MET A 155 -0.52 -4.90 3.50
CA MET A 155 0.18 -5.24 2.26
C MET A 155 -0.21 -4.36 1.08
N GLN A 156 -1.41 -3.76 1.07
CA GLN A 156 -1.83 -2.79 0.06
C GLN A 156 -0.85 -1.59 0.00
N SER A 157 -0.46 -1.18 -1.22
CA SER A 157 0.28 0.07 -1.37
C SER A 157 -0.59 1.25 -0.95
N SER A 158 -0.01 2.23 -0.27
CA SER A 158 -0.75 3.43 0.13
C SER A 158 -1.23 4.30 -1.04
N GLN A 159 -0.72 4.08 -2.25
CA GLN A 159 -1.26 4.67 -3.48
C GLN A 159 -2.54 3.94 -3.98
N ASN A 160 -2.84 2.76 -3.47
CA ASN A 160 -3.97 1.94 -3.92
C ASN A 160 -5.11 1.87 -2.88
N ARG A 161 -4.93 2.39 -1.68
CA ARG A 161 -5.99 2.40 -0.67
C ARG A 161 -6.98 3.53 -0.91
N LEU A 162 -8.25 3.25 -0.68
CA LEU A 162 -9.31 4.27 -0.72
C LEU A 162 -9.32 5.12 0.56
N PRO A 163 -9.36 4.55 1.78
CA PRO A 163 -9.24 5.34 2.99
C PRO A 163 -7.84 5.94 3.13
N LEU A 164 -7.77 7.14 3.67
CA LEU A 164 -6.52 7.88 3.80
C LEU A 164 -5.52 7.21 4.76
N ASP A 165 -6.03 6.54 5.80
CA ASP A 165 -5.22 5.81 6.78
C ASP A 165 -5.66 4.36 6.90
N ARG A 166 -4.80 3.52 7.49
CA ARG A 166 -5.12 2.13 7.81
C ARG A 166 -6.02 2.04 9.01
N ALA A 167 -6.83 0.99 9.05
CA ALA A 167 -7.61 0.65 10.22
C ALA A 167 -6.69 0.40 11.42
N ASP A 168 -7.07 0.93 12.58
CA ASP A 168 -6.27 0.87 13.81
C ASP A 168 -5.89 -0.56 14.20
N ALA A 169 -6.83 -1.50 14.04
CA ALA A 169 -6.63 -2.90 14.34
C ALA A 169 -5.46 -3.54 13.60
N LEU A 170 -5.30 -3.24 12.30
CA LEU A 170 -4.22 -3.79 11.47
C LEU A 170 -2.94 -2.94 11.57
N ASN A 171 -3.08 -1.63 11.69
CA ASN A 171 -1.94 -0.72 11.82
C ASN A 171 -1.20 -0.89 13.14
N SER A 172 -1.91 -1.22 14.24
CA SER A 172 -1.31 -1.49 15.55
C SER A 172 -0.46 -2.77 15.60
N ALA A 173 -0.67 -3.70 14.66
CA ALA A 173 0.09 -4.95 14.59
C ALA A 173 1.53 -4.72 14.14
N VAL A 174 1.71 -4.00 13.03
CA VAL A 174 3.01 -3.66 12.46
C VAL A 174 2.97 -2.20 12.02
N THR A 175 3.42 -1.31 12.88
CA THR A 175 3.52 0.11 12.55
C THR A 175 4.42 0.31 11.33
N ASN A 176 4.02 1.19 10.42
CA ASN A 176 4.72 1.39 9.14
C ASN A 176 4.69 0.18 8.18
N GLU A 177 4.06 -0.92 8.54
CA GLU A 177 3.81 -2.16 7.79
C GLU A 177 5.07 -2.98 7.43
N ARG A 178 6.25 -2.52 7.78
CA ARG A 178 7.53 -3.06 7.29
C ARG A 178 8.45 -3.41 8.43
N ASP A 179 9.31 -4.38 8.13
CA ASP A 179 10.43 -4.70 9.00
C ASP A 179 11.58 -5.35 8.20
N LEU A 180 12.74 -5.45 8.81
CA LEU A 180 13.87 -6.25 8.32
C LEU A 180 13.59 -7.74 8.58
N GLY A 181 13.76 -8.57 7.56
CA GLY A 181 13.50 -9.99 7.72
C GLY A 181 13.82 -10.83 6.49
N VAL A 182 13.50 -12.11 6.62
CA VAL A 182 13.57 -13.10 5.56
C VAL A 182 12.20 -13.75 5.43
N PHE A 183 11.65 -13.73 4.22
CA PHE A 183 10.33 -14.26 3.93
C PHE A 183 10.38 -15.24 2.76
N ILE A 184 9.73 -16.35 2.89
CA ILE A 184 9.56 -17.36 1.84
C ILE A 184 8.13 -17.23 1.31
N TYR A 185 7.99 -17.07 0.01
CA TYR A 185 6.69 -16.97 -0.66
C TYR A 185 6.56 -18.07 -1.71
N TRP A 186 5.38 -18.65 -1.77
CA TRP A 186 4.99 -19.54 -2.83
C TRP A 186 3.66 -19.13 -3.46
N ALA A 187 3.63 -19.09 -4.79
CA ALA A 187 2.40 -18.99 -5.57
C ALA A 187 2.64 -19.54 -6.98
N PRO A 188 1.71 -20.34 -7.54
CA PRO A 188 1.74 -20.73 -8.94
C PRO A 188 1.75 -19.50 -9.85
N LYS A 189 2.40 -19.62 -11.00
CA LYS A 189 2.57 -18.53 -11.97
C LYS A 189 1.27 -17.82 -12.32
N GLU A 190 0.19 -18.57 -12.57
CA GLU A 190 -1.13 -18.00 -12.87
C GLU A 190 -1.70 -17.13 -11.74
N LYS A 191 -1.42 -17.46 -10.49
CA LYS A 191 -1.85 -16.67 -9.33
C LYS A 191 -1.00 -15.43 -9.16
N ARG A 192 0.28 -15.50 -9.46
CA ARG A 192 1.18 -14.34 -9.49
C ARG A 192 0.74 -13.34 -10.56
N GLU A 193 0.38 -13.83 -11.74
CA GLU A 193 -0.19 -13.01 -12.81
C GLU A 193 -1.51 -12.34 -12.37
N LEU A 194 -2.38 -13.09 -11.67
CA LEU A 194 -3.63 -12.54 -11.13
C LEU A 194 -3.38 -11.44 -10.08
N PHE A 195 -2.46 -11.63 -9.13
CA PHE A 195 -2.08 -10.58 -8.18
C PHE A 195 -1.56 -9.32 -8.89
N SER A 196 -0.75 -9.51 -9.93
CA SER A 196 -0.25 -8.39 -10.74
C SER A 196 -1.39 -7.68 -11.51
N GLU A 197 -2.34 -8.43 -12.06
CA GLU A 197 -3.54 -7.90 -12.73
C GLU A 197 -4.37 -7.03 -11.76
N LEU A 198 -4.61 -7.52 -10.54
CA LEU A 198 -5.40 -6.83 -9.53
C LEU A 198 -4.82 -5.45 -9.13
N VAL A 199 -3.50 -5.33 -9.15
CA VAL A 199 -2.84 -4.04 -8.91
C VAL A 199 -2.85 -3.16 -10.16
N LYS A 200 -2.43 -3.69 -11.32
CA LYS A 200 -2.27 -2.93 -12.56
C LYS A 200 -3.59 -2.42 -13.15
N SER A 201 -4.67 -3.16 -12.95
CA SER A 201 -6.01 -2.78 -13.42
C SER A 201 -6.74 -1.78 -12.50
N GLY A 202 -6.10 -1.32 -11.42
CA GLY A 202 -6.69 -0.38 -10.47
C GLY A 202 -7.75 -0.99 -9.53
N LEU A 203 -7.80 -2.32 -9.43
CA LEU A 203 -8.76 -3.03 -8.57
C LEU A 203 -8.35 -3.04 -7.09
N LYS A 204 -7.37 -2.23 -6.70
CA LYS A 204 -6.95 -2.06 -5.30
C LYS A 204 -6.33 -3.31 -4.66
N GLY A 205 -5.66 -4.16 -5.44
CA GLY A 205 -4.99 -5.36 -4.95
C GLY A 205 -3.84 -5.07 -3.98
N SER A 206 -3.52 -6.06 -3.12
CA SER A 206 -2.44 -5.96 -2.13
C SER A 206 -1.04 -6.16 -2.73
N GLY A 207 -0.93 -6.84 -3.86
CA GLY A 207 0.33 -7.25 -4.49
C GLY A 207 0.65 -8.73 -4.31
N ASP A 208 1.77 -9.18 -4.86
CA ASP A 208 2.20 -10.58 -4.83
C ASP A 208 3.07 -10.88 -3.60
N TYR A 209 2.45 -11.35 -2.55
CA TYR A 209 3.08 -11.89 -1.33
C TYR A 209 2.86 -13.41 -1.21
N GLY A 210 2.73 -14.11 -2.35
CA GLY A 210 2.45 -15.53 -2.42
C GLY A 210 1.02 -15.91 -1.99
N ILE A 211 0.63 -17.14 -2.33
CA ILE A 211 -0.53 -17.80 -1.73
C ILE A 211 -0.18 -18.25 -0.32
N ILE A 212 1.01 -18.80 -0.15
CA ILE A 212 1.60 -19.13 1.13
C ILE A 212 2.80 -18.22 1.34
N GLY A 213 2.89 -17.62 2.51
CA GLY A 213 4.02 -16.84 2.97
C GLY A 213 4.38 -17.21 4.40
N ILE A 214 5.67 -17.40 4.66
CA ILE A 214 6.22 -17.64 6.01
C ILE A 214 7.47 -16.78 6.12
N GLY A 215 7.72 -16.19 7.29
CA GLY A 215 8.93 -15.41 7.48
C GLY A 215 9.30 -15.16 8.92
N ALA A 216 10.54 -14.73 9.10
CA ALA A 216 11.09 -14.25 10.35
C ALA A 216 11.56 -12.80 10.17
N TYR A 217 11.27 -11.93 11.13
CA TYR A 217 11.59 -10.52 11.08
C TYR A 217 11.87 -9.97 12.47
N ASN A 218 12.51 -8.82 12.58
CA ASN A 218 12.97 -8.26 13.86
C ASN A 218 11.82 -8.02 14.86
N GLY A 219 10.71 -7.41 14.45
CA GLY A 219 9.59 -7.13 15.35
C GLY A 219 9.50 -5.68 15.84
N GLN A 220 10.57 -4.91 15.77
CA GLN A 220 10.63 -3.51 16.23
C GLN A 220 10.15 -2.49 15.20
N THR A 221 9.75 -2.91 14.01
CA THR A 221 9.32 -2.10 12.85
C THR A 221 10.48 -1.49 12.04
N ALA A 222 10.15 -1.01 10.84
CA ALA A 222 11.12 -0.45 9.90
C ALA A 222 11.94 0.71 10.49
N ASN A 223 13.24 0.70 10.20
CA ASN A 223 14.20 1.73 10.60
C ASN A 223 14.40 1.86 12.12
N THR A 224 14.04 0.85 12.88
CA THR A 224 14.25 0.76 14.32
C THR A 224 15.25 -0.35 14.60
N ALA A 225 16.16 -0.14 15.54
CA ALA A 225 17.10 -1.16 15.96
C ALA A 225 16.36 -2.30 16.67
N GLU A 226 16.86 -3.52 16.51
CA GLU A 226 16.41 -4.67 17.30
C GLU A 226 16.83 -4.48 18.76
N LEU A 227 15.95 -4.86 19.68
CA LEU A 227 16.14 -4.72 21.12
C LEU A 227 16.23 -6.05 21.87
N ASN A 228 15.98 -7.17 21.18
CA ASN A 228 16.17 -8.52 21.69
C ASN A 228 16.71 -9.44 20.58
N ASP A 229 17.12 -10.64 20.93
CA ASP A 229 17.64 -11.63 19.99
C ASP A 229 16.55 -12.57 19.46
N GLU A 230 15.26 -12.25 19.64
CA GLU A 230 14.13 -13.12 19.34
C GLU A 230 13.33 -12.59 18.13
N PRO A 231 13.48 -13.19 16.94
CA PRO A 231 12.72 -12.76 15.77
C PRO A 231 11.24 -13.11 15.92
N HIS A 232 10.39 -12.21 15.44
CA HIS A 232 8.98 -12.51 15.22
C HIS A 232 8.81 -13.45 14.04
N ILE A 233 7.86 -14.37 14.15
CA ILE A 233 7.49 -15.31 13.08
C ILE A 233 6.12 -14.94 12.55
N VAL A 234 6.00 -14.92 11.23
CA VAL A 234 4.73 -14.66 10.54
C VAL A 234 4.42 -15.76 9.53
N ALA A 235 3.15 -16.10 9.43
CA ALA A 235 2.64 -17.00 8.40
C ALA A 235 1.33 -16.44 7.80
N ARG A 236 1.15 -16.66 6.49
CA ARG A 236 -0.10 -16.35 5.81
C ARG A 236 -0.47 -17.42 4.80
N VAL A 237 -1.78 -17.59 4.62
CA VAL A 237 -2.36 -18.30 3.48
C VAL A 237 -3.44 -17.40 2.89
N THR A 238 -3.43 -17.19 1.57
CA THR A 238 -4.46 -16.43 0.87
C THR A 238 -4.81 -17.13 -0.44
N TRP A 239 -6.04 -16.97 -0.90
CA TRP A 239 -6.48 -17.59 -2.13
C TRP A 239 -7.32 -16.64 -2.99
N PRO A 240 -6.72 -16.08 -4.07
CA PRO A 240 -7.48 -15.33 -5.05
C PRO A 240 -8.14 -16.27 -6.05
N PHE A 241 -9.42 -16.03 -6.35
CA PHE A 241 -10.18 -16.83 -7.32
C PHE A 241 -11.21 -16.01 -8.09
N LYS A 242 -11.57 -16.49 -9.28
CA LYS A 242 -12.56 -15.85 -10.16
C LYS A 242 -13.89 -16.62 -10.08
N VAL A 243 -15.00 -15.88 -9.93
CA VAL A 243 -16.36 -16.41 -9.97
C VAL A 243 -17.15 -15.60 -11.01
N GLY A 244 -17.27 -16.13 -12.21
CA GLY A 244 -17.79 -15.38 -13.35
C GLY A 244 -16.92 -14.15 -13.66
N ALA A 245 -17.53 -12.98 -13.68
CA ALA A 245 -16.81 -11.71 -13.88
C ALA A 245 -16.13 -11.16 -12.61
N GLN A 246 -16.50 -11.67 -11.44
CA GLN A 246 -15.99 -11.22 -10.15
C GLN A 246 -14.68 -11.90 -9.78
N ILE A 247 -13.87 -11.19 -9.00
CA ILE A 247 -12.64 -11.70 -8.40
C ILE A 247 -12.77 -11.54 -6.90
N MET A 248 -12.45 -12.58 -6.18
CA MET A 248 -12.49 -12.64 -4.72
C MET A 248 -11.12 -13.08 -4.18
N GLU A 249 -10.79 -12.65 -2.98
CA GLU A 249 -9.61 -13.11 -2.25
C GLU A 249 -9.99 -13.33 -0.79
N THR A 250 -9.63 -14.48 -0.25
CA THR A 250 -9.76 -14.79 1.19
C THR A 250 -8.41 -15.14 1.75
N GLY A 251 -8.16 -14.79 3.00
CA GLY A 251 -6.88 -15.09 3.64
C GLY A 251 -6.96 -15.20 5.13
N VAL A 252 -6.00 -15.93 5.69
CA VAL A 252 -5.72 -16.01 7.12
C VAL A 252 -4.23 -15.73 7.31
N GLN A 253 -3.91 -14.90 8.31
CA GLN A 253 -2.54 -14.54 8.64
C GLN A 253 -2.36 -14.59 10.16
N ALA A 254 -1.17 -14.96 10.60
CA ALA A 254 -0.83 -14.99 12.02
C ALA A 254 0.63 -14.59 12.22
N TYR A 255 0.92 -13.96 13.34
CA TYR A 255 2.30 -13.79 13.81
C TYR A 255 2.40 -13.94 15.32
N THR A 256 3.62 -14.21 15.79
CA THR A 256 3.98 -14.28 17.20
C THR A 256 5.42 -13.83 17.40
N GLY A 257 5.72 -13.22 18.52
CA GLY A 257 7.05 -12.82 18.97
C GLY A 257 6.99 -12.05 20.27
N ASN A 258 8.14 -11.69 20.81
CA ASN A 258 8.26 -10.83 21.98
C ASN A 258 8.66 -9.42 21.55
N TYR A 259 7.81 -8.45 21.84
CA TYR A 259 8.06 -7.04 21.57
C TYR A 259 8.67 -6.36 22.79
N VAL A 260 9.82 -5.73 22.61
CA VAL A 260 10.44 -4.90 23.66
C VAL A 260 10.00 -3.45 23.50
N ILE A 261 9.40 -2.90 24.56
CA ILE A 261 8.99 -1.48 24.56
C ILE A 261 10.24 -0.63 24.81
N PRO A 262 10.61 0.26 23.86
CA PRO A 262 11.76 1.15 24.05
C PRO A 262 11.58 2.05 25.28
N THR A 263 12.63 2.25 26.07
CA THR A 263 12.59 3.12 27.25
C THR A 263 12.14 4.56 26.94
N THR A 264 12.41 5.02 25.71
CA THR A 264 11.94 6.32 25.22
C THR A 264 10.42 6.42 25.09
N ASN A 265 9.74 5.29 25.03
CA ASN A 265 8.27 5.20 24.98
C ASN A 265 7.65 4.92 26.35
N LEU A 266 8.41 4.95 27.43
CA LEU A 266 7.93 4.74 28.79
C LEU A 266 7.83 6.06 29.57
N SER A 267 6.76 6.21 30.34
CA SER A 267 6.65 7.24 31.38
C SER A 267 7.52 6.86 32.57
N THR A 268 7.98 7.83 33.34
CA THR A 268 8.97 7.62 34.44
C THR A 268 8.46 6.65 35.51
N ASP A 269 7.17 6.69 35.83
CA ASP A 269 6.60 5.93 36.95
C ASP A 269 5.65 4.83 36.51
N VAL A 270 5.59 4.53 35.19
CA VAL A 270 4.75 3.43 34.68
C VAL A 270 5.33 2.07 35.10
N GLY A 271 4.48 1.19 35.61
CA GLY A 271 4.87 -0.17 35.95
C GLY A 271 5.15 -1.01 34.70
N VAL A 272 6.33 -1.65 34.66
CA VAL A 272 6.78 -2.52 33.56
C VAL A 272 7.44 -3.78 34.13
N ASN A 273 7.54 -4.84 33.33
CA ASN A 273 8.39 -5.98 33.65
C ASN A 273 9.89 -5.64 33.49
N GLU A 274 10.78 -6.47 34.07
CA GLU A 274 12.20 -6.17 34.18
C GLU A 274 12.91 -5.96 32.83
N ASP A 275 12.51 -6.68 31.80
CA ASP A 275 13.12 -6.67 30.47
C ASP A 275 12.32 -5.82 29.43
N HIS A 276 11.21 -5.21 29.85
CA HIS A 276 10.27 -4.48 29.01
C HIS A 276 9.72 -5.32 27.82
N SER A 277 9.86 -6.63 27.87
CA SER A 277 9.50 -7.58 26.82
C SER A 277 8.14 -8.18 27.06
N TYR A 278 7.28 -8.15 26.05
CA TYR A 278 5.90 -8.63 26.13
C TYR A 278 5.57 -9.48 24.91
N LEU A 279 4.89 -10.59 25.14
CA LEU A 279 4.34 -11.39 24.05
C LEU A 279 3.41 -10.52 23.19
N ASP A 280 3.61 -10.56 21.90
CA ASP A 280 2.72 -9.96 20.89
C ASP A 280 2.39 -11.02 19.84
N GLN A 281 1.15 -11.47 19.83
CA GLN A 281 0.68 -12.48 18.89
C GLN A 281 -0.73 -12.16 18.41
N ARG A 282 -0.96 -12.35 17.11
CA ARG A 282 -2.26 -12.07 16.50
C ARG A 282 -2.58 -13.05 15.38
N VAL A 283 -3.89 -13.26 15.18
CA VAL A 283 -4.45 -13.96 14.02
C VAL A 283 -5.44 -13.01 13.35
N ALA A 284 -5.38 -12.91 12.03
CA ALA A 284 -6.30 -12.10 11.24
C ALA A 284 -6.93 -12.92 10.12
N GLY A 285 -8.21 -12.69 9.87
CA GLY A 285 -8.93 -13.14 8.68
C GLY A 285 -9.20 -11.96 7.74
N SER A 286 -9.07 -12.18 6.44
CA SER A 286 -9.37 -11.16 5.42
C SER A 286 -10.28 -11.69 4.32
N PHE A 287 -11.15 -10.83 3.81
CA PHE A 287 -12.01 -11.09 2.66
C PHE A 287 -12.06 -9.85 1.77
N THR A 288 -11.82 -10.05 0.47
CA THR A 288 -11.93 -9.00 -0.54
C THR A 288 -12.76 -9.50 -1.72
N LEU A 289 -13.82 -8.76 -2.05
CA LEU A 289 -14.52 -8.81 -3.33
C LEU A 289 -14.05 -7.58 -4.10
N TYR A 290 -13.30 -7.79 -5.18
CA TYR A 290 -12.72 -6.68 -5.94
C TYR A 290 -13.78 -5.90 -6.73
N PRO A 291 -13.69 -4.54 -6.82
CA PRO A 291 -14.76 -3.70 -7.36
C PRO A 291 -14.95 -3.86 -8.89
N LYS A 292 -15.91 -4.72 -9.26
CA LYS A 292 -16.35 -4.97 -10.65
C LYS A 292 -17.88 -5.05 -10.78
N PRO A 293 -18.65 -3.96 -10.68
CA PRO A 293 -18.29 -2.64 -10.16
C PRO A 293 -18.34 -2.54 -8.63
N PHE A 294 -19.11 -3.41 -7.95
CA PHE A 294 -19.24 -3.44 -6.49
C PHE A 294 -18.08 -4.21 -5.86
N GLY A 295 -17.56 -3.68 -4.77
CA GLY A 295 -16.49 -4.26 -3.99
C GLY A 295 -16.75 -4.27 -2.49
N ILE A 296 -16.13 -5.22 -1.81
CA ILE A 296 -16.10 -5.35 -0.35
C ILE A 296 -14.66 -5.64 0.07
N GLN A 297 -14.19 -4.98 1.11
CA GLN A 297 -12.94 -5.32 1.76
C GLN A 297 -13.19 -5.40 3.27
N ALA A 298 -12.85 -6.50 3.90
CA ALA A 298 -13.04 -6.68 5.33
C ALA A 298 -11.89 -7.48 5.93
N GLU A 299 -11.46 -7.06 7.11
CA GLU A 299 -10.49 -7.78 7.93
C GLU A 299 -10.89 -7.71 9.38
N TYR A 300 -10.58 -8.77 10.12
CA TYR A 300 -10.73 -8.82 11.56
C TYR A 300 -9.55 -9.56 12.17
N ASN A 301 -8.99 -9.01 13.26
CA ASN A 301 -7.92 -9.66 14.01
C ASN A 301 -8.25 -9.80 15.48
N VAL A 302 -7.66 -10.82 16.09
CA VAL A 302 -7.69 -11.09 17.52
C VAL A 302 -6.29 -11.48 17.98
N GLY A 303 -5.96 -11.17 19.22
CA GLY A 303 -4.64 -11.52 19.75
C GLY A 303 -4.42 -11.09 21.18
N LYS A 304 -3.15 -11.06 21.55
CA LYS A 304 -2.66 -10.54 22.83
C LYS A 304 -1.43 -9.69 22.59
N GLY A 305 -1.27 -8.65 23.39
CA GLY A 305 -0.12 -7.77 23.33
C GLY A 305 -0.03 -6.88 24.55
N PRO A 306 1.04 -6.11 24.69
CA PRO A 306 1.17 -5.14 25.77
C PRO A 306 0.15 -4.03 25.64
N GLU A 307 -0.42 -3.64 26.79
CA GLU A 307 -1.40 -2.59 26.90
C GLU A 307 -1.30 -1.94 28.27
N PHE A 308 -1.39 -0.60 28.30
CA PHE A 308 -1.46 0.16 29.54
C PHE A 308 -2.79 -0.14 30.28
N ASN A 309 -2.67 -0.47 31.57
CA ASN A 309 -3.80 -0.68 32.48
C ASN A 309 -3.88 0.50 33.46
N ASN A 310 -4.92 1.31 33.37
CA ASN A 310 -5.15 2.50 34.21
C ASN A 310 -5.54 2.17 35.66
N HIS A 311 -5.85 0.90 36.00
CA HIS A 311 -6.13 0.48 37.37
C HIS A 311 -4.86 0.14 38.17
N THR A 312 -3.81 -0.29 37.46
CA THR A 312 -2.55 -0.72 38.07
C THR A 312 -1.41 0.22 37.73
N ASP A 313 -1.65 1.22 36.89
CA ASP A 313 -0.65 2.15 36.32
C ASP A 313 0.56 1.39 35.72
N SER A 314 0.29 0.23 35.10
CA SER A 314 1.31 -0.65 34.56
C SER A 314 0.97 -1.15 33.15
N ILE A 315 2.01 -1.60 32.43
CA ILE A 315 1.85 -2.26 31.14
C ILE A 315 1.70 -3.76 31.38
N GLU A 316 0.59 -4.31 30.90
CA GLU A 316 0.23 -5.70 31.09
C GLU A 316 -0.03 -6.41 29.75
N LEU A 317 0.05 -7.73 29.76
CA LEU A 317 -0.36 -8.54 28.62
C LEU A 317 -1.89 -8.64 28.59
N GLN A 318 -2.53 -7.98 27.61
CA GLN A 318 -3.98 -7.94 27.47
C GLN A 318 -4.46 -8.53 26.14
N ASN A 319 -5.76 -8.88 26.07
CA ASN A 319 -6.40 -9.27 24.83
C ASN A 319 -6.65 -8.04 23.96
N LEU A 320 -6.53 -8.21 22.65
CA LEU A 320 -6.86 -7.18 21.69
C LEU A 320 -7.67 -7.75 20.53
N PHE A 321 -8.55 -6.96 19.98
CA PHE A 321 -9.37 -7.37 18.84
C PHE A 321 -9.91 -6.17 18.07
N GLY A 322 -10.23 -6.40 16.83
CA GLY A 322 -10.84 -5.39 15.97
C GLY A 322 -10.61 -5.64 14.50
N GLY A 323 -11.15 -4.74 13.70
CA GLY A 323 -11.08 -4.85 12.25
C GLY A 323 -11.86 -3.75 11.57
N TYR A 324 -12.15 -3.97 10.30
CA TYR A 324 -12.95 -3.05 9.51
C TYR A 324 -13.77 -3.80 8.46
N ALA A 325 -14.82 -3.13 7.98
CA ALA A 325 -15.57 -3.49 6.80
C ALA A 325 -15.72 -2.26 5.91
N GLN A 326 -15.38 -2.39 4.63
CA GLN A 326 -15.43 -1.36 3.61
C GLN A 326 -16.32 -1.82 2.46
N LEU A 327 -17.17 -0.92 2.00
CA LEU A 327 -17.96 -1.07 0.78
C LEU A 327 -17.49 -0.03 -0.23
N GLU A 328 -17.41 -0.43 -1.49
CA GLU A 328 -16.95 0.45 -2.56
C GLU A 328 -17.68 0.14 -3.88
N TYR A 329 -17.77 1.13 -4.75
CA TYR A 329 -18.39 0.97 -6.05
C TYR A 329 -17.62 1.71 -7.13
N MET A 330 -17.06 0.98 -8.11
CA MET A 330 -16.25 1.56 -9.17
C MET A 330 -17.11 1.99 -10.35
N LEU A 331 -17.24 3.29 -10.53
CA LEU A 331 -17.86 3.93 -11.68
C LEU A 331 -16.80 4.33 -12.71
N LYS A 332 -17.10 4.17 -13.99
CA LYS A 332 -16.20 4.52 -15.10
C LYS A 332 -16.87 5.50 -16.07
N PRO A 333 -17.06 6.78 -15.70
CA PRO A 333 -17.63 7.78 -16.59
C PRO A 333 -16.62 8.17 -17.68
N GLY A 334 -16.78 7.62 -18.88
CA GLY A 334 -15.84 7.81 -19.99
C GLY A 334 -14.46 7.21 -19.70
N LYS A 335 -13.43 8.07 -19.63
CA LYS A 335 -12.04 7.67 -19.34
C LYS A 335 -11.66 7.88 -17.87
N GLN A 336 -12.58 8.35 -17.05
CA GLN A 336 -12.36 8.64 -15.64
C GLN A 336 -12.79 7.46 -14.76
N ILE A 337 -12.30 7.43 -13.53
CA ILE A 337 -12.75 6.47 -12.51
C ILE A 337 -13.23 7.28 -11.31
N LEU A 338 -14.38 6.90 -10.78
CA LEU A 338 -14.95 7.44 -9.56
C LEU A 338 -15.31 6.28 -8.65
N ILE A 339 -14.79 6.30 -7.40
CA ILE A 339 -15.00 5.21 -6.45
C ILE A 339 -15.53 5.80 -5.14
N PRO A 340 -16.86 5.95 -4.98
CA PRO A 340 -17.43 6.17 -3.66
C PRO A 340 -17.17 4.95 -2.77
N PHE A 341 -16.89 5.20 -1.50
CA PHE A 341 -16.66 4.16 -0.50
C PHE A 341 -17.16 4.58 0.87
N THR A 342 -17.41 3.59 1.71
CA THR A 342 -17.62 3.76 3.14
C THR A 342 -16.88 2.67 3.88
N ARG A 343 -16.26 3.01 5.03
CA ARG A 343 -15.58 2.07 5.91
C ARG A 343 -16.02 2.31 7.35
N TYR A 344 -16.36 1.24 8.05
CA TYR A 344 -16.49 1.23 9.50
C TYR A 344 -15.32 0.45 10.07
N GLN A 345 -14.66 1.00 11.10
CA GLN A 345 -13.61 0.32 11.85
C GLN A 345 -13.90 0.31 13.35
N TYR A 346 -13.41 -0.74 13.98
CA TYR A 346 -13.45 -0.96 15.42
C TYR A 346 -12.11 -1.52 15.89
N TYR A 347 -11.62 -1.03 17.02
CA TYR A 347 -10.44 -1.58 17.68
C TYR A 347 -10.52 -1.39 19.18
N GLU A 348 -10.11 -2.44 19.91
CA GLU A 348 -9.92 -2.43 21.35
C GLU A 348 -8.64 -3.17 21.69
N GLY A 349 -7.74 -2.53 22.46
CA GLY A 349 -6.45 -3.10 22.85
C GLY A 349 -5.29 -2.13 22.79
N GLY A 350 -4.13 -2.61 23.20
CA GLY A 350 -2.90 -1.84 23.27
C GLY A 350 -2.27 -1.55 21.90
N LYS A 351 -1.66 -0.37 21.79
CA LYS A 351 -0.80 -0.03 20.67
C LYS A 351 0.66 0.01 21.12
N LYS A 352 1.32 -1.12 21.07
CA LYS A 352 2.68 -1.36 21.58
C LYS A 352 3.75 -0.35 21.14
N HIS A 353 3.55 0.31 19.99
CA HIS A 353 4.51 1.28 19.43
C HIS A 353 4.31 2.70 19.93
N GLU A 354 3.25 2.96 20.69
CA GLU A 354 2.95 4.26 21.30
C GLU A 354 3.43 4.32 22.74
N LYS A 355 3.35 5.52 23.33
CA LYS A 355 3.78 5.76 24.72
C LYS A 355 3.03 4.81 25.67
N ASP A 356 3.76 4.17 26.58
CA ASP A 356 3.25 3.23 27.60
C ASP A 356 2.39 2.09 27.02
N ALA A 357 2.64 1.68 25.75
CA ALA A 357 1.79 0.73 25.03
C ALA A 357 0.29 1.10 25.12
N ARG A 358 0.00 2.35 24.90
CA ARG A 358 -1.28 3.05 25.08
C ARG A 358 -2.50 2.18 24.80
N SER A 359 -3.44 2.13 25.77
CA SER A 359 -4.73 1.46 25.61
C SER A 359 -5.65 2.25 24.68
N TYR A 360 -6.33 1.56 23.77
CA TYR A 360 -7.23 2.15 22.80
C TYR A 360 -8.58 1.51 22.77
N PHE A 361 -9.59 2.36 22.55
CA PHE A 361 -10.91 1.97 22.09
C PHE A 361 -11.30 2.89 20.94
N VAL A 362 -11.59 2.34 19.76
CA VAL A 362 -11.83 3.11 18.53
C VAL A 362 -13.11 2.62 17.86
N ARG A 363 -13.99 3.57 17.55
CA ARG A 363 -15.14 3.41 16.62
C ARG A 363 -15.10 4.54 15.62
N GLU A 364 -15.03 4.20 14.35
CA GLU A 364 -14.90 5.21 13.31
C GLU A 364 -15.67 4.84 12.06
N LEU A 365 -16.43 5.79 11.53
CA LEU A 365 -17.08 5.71 10.24
C LEU A 365 -16.44 6.70 9.28
N GLU A 366 -15.97 6.21 8.15
CA GLU A 366 -15.40 6.99 7.07
C GLU A 366 -16.28 6.86 5.82
N ILE A 367 -16.60 8.00 5.22
CA ILE A 367 -17.38 8.09 3.99
C ILE A 367 -16.58 8.94 3.01
N GLY A 368 -16.26 8.41 1.86
CA GLY A 368 -15.40 9.11 0.93
C GLY A 368 -15.64 8.79 -0.53
N THR A 369 -14.88 9.48 -1.34
CA THR A 369 -14.85 9.27 -2.78
C THR A 369 -13.44 9.50 -3.29
N GLU A 370 -12.97 8.58 -4.13
CA GLU A 370 -11.77 8.73 -4.95
C GLU A 370 -12.19 9.08 -6.37
N TRP A 371 -11.60 10.12 -6.95
CA TRP A 371 -11.78 10.50 -8.34
C TRP A 371 -10.45 10.50 -9.08
N GLN A 372 -10.37 9.72 -10.14
CA GLN A 372 -9.23 9.63 -11.04
C GLN A 372 -9.62 10.23 -12.39
N PRO A 373 -9.36 11.53 -12.65
CA PRO A 373 -9.61 12.16 -13.95
C PRO A 373 -8.74 11.56 -15.06
N ASN A 374 -7.58 11.04 -14.70
CA ASN A 374 -6.66 10.30 -15.56
C ASN A 374 -5.79 9.34 -14.74
N LYS A 375 -5.01 8.49 -15.42
CA LYS A 375 -4.17 7.45 -14.77
C LYS A 375 -3.06 7.97 -13.84
N ASN A 376 -2.70 9.24 -13.96
CA ASN A 376 -1.59 9.83 -13.22
C ASN A 376 -2.05 10.67 -12.03
N PHE A 377 -3.33 11.04 -11.95
CA PHE A 377 -3.81 11.96 -10.94
C PHE A 377 -5.07 11.45 -10.25
N GLU A 378 -5.09 11.55 -8.93
CA GLU A 378 -6.19 11.11 -8.06
C GLU A 378 -6.51 12.18 -7.03
N LEU A 379 -7.79 12.37 -6.76
CA LEU A 379 -8.30 13.19 -5.67
C LEU A 379 -9.15 12.31 -4.75
N VAL A 380 -8.94 12.42 -3.44
CA VAL A 380 -9.75 11.76 -2.43
C VAL A 380 -10.33 12.82 -1.51
N ALA A 381 -11.64 12.75 -1.29
CA ALA A 381 -12.33 13.47 -0.23
C ALA A 381 -12.93 12.43 0.73
N MET A 382 -12.62 12.53 2.03
CA MET A 382 -13.07 11.57 3.03
C MET A 382 -13.54 12.28 4.29
N TYR A 383 -14.80 12.08 4.64
CA TYR A 383 -15.41 12.54 5.88
C TYR A 383 -15.32 11.45 6.93
N THR A 384 -14.80 11.79 8.09
CA THR A 384 -14.57 10.89 9.20
C THR A 384 -15.41 11.30 10.39
N ILE A 385 -16.13 10.34 10.98
CA ILE A 385 -16.84 10.44 12.25
C ILE A 385 -16.15 9.48 13.20
N SER A 386 -15.50 10.01 14.22
CA SER A 386 -14.63 9.23 15.11
C SER A 386 -15.04 9.39 16.57
N SER A 387 -15.01 8.29 17.31
CA SER A 387 -15.06 8.20 18.76
C SER A 387 -13.91 7.35 19.21
N ARG A 388 -13.00 7.93 20.00
CA ARG A 388 -11.74 7.29 20.44
C ARG A 388 -11.55 7.52 21.92
N ARG A 389 -11.13 6.48 22.62
CA ARG A 389 -10.44 6.60 23.90
C ARG A 389 -9.00 6.16 23.69
N TYR A 390 -8.05 6.91 24.24
CA TYR A 390 -6.68 6.43 24.37
C TYR A 390 -6.09 6.87 25.70
N GLU A 391 -5.43 5.94 26.37
CA GLU A 391 -4.96 6.10 27.73
C GLU A 391 -3.51 5.63 27.85
N ASP A 392 -2.71 6.46 28.49
CA ASP A 392 -1.37 6.19 28.97
C ASP A 392 -1.22 6.70 30.39
N TYR A 393 -0.07 6.50 31.02
CA TYR A 393 0.19 6.95 32.39
C TYR A 393 -0.11 8.43 32.62
N SER A 394 0.13 9.27 31.63
CA SER A 394 -0.07 10.73 31.71
C SER A 394 -1.46 11.20 31.29
N LYS A 395 -2.21 10.35 30.58
CA LYS A 395 -3.53 10.66 30.02
C LYS A 395 -4.48 9.51 30.30
N GLN A 396 -5.29 9.65 31.33
CA GLN A 396 -6.35 8.68 31.68
C GLN A 396 -7.71 9.30 31.39
N ASP A 397 -8.74 8.46 31.20
CA ASP A 397 -10.13 8.87 30.86
C ASP A 397 -10.22 9.78 29.62
N ASN A 398 -9.32 9.62 28.66
CA ASN A 398 -9.20 10.51 27.51
C ASN A 398 -10.11 10.08 26.35
N TRP A 399 -11.39 10.38 26.47
CA TRP A 399 -12.37 10.22 25.41
C TRP A 399 -12.40 11.42 24.48
N GLN A 400 -12.40 11.16 23.18
CA GLN A 400 -12.44 12.17 22.14
C GLN A 400 -13.43 11.76 21.06
N GLU A 401 -14.39 12.63 20.80
CA GLU A 401 -15.35 12.46 19.72
C GLU A 401 -15.26 13.65 18.79
N GLY A 402 -15.40 13.41 17.50
CA GLY A 402 -15.33 14.49 16.53
C GLY A 402 -15.55 14.02 15.10
N ARG A 403 -15.59 15.02 14.23
CA ARG A 403 -15.80 14.85 12.78
C ARG A 403 -14.87 15.77 12.03
N LEU A 404 -14.39 15.32 10.89
CA LEU A 404 -13.55 16.16 10.02
C LEU A 404 -13.62 15.68 8.57
N LEU A 405 -13.42 16.61 7.63
CA LEU A 405 -13.22 16.32 6.22
C LEU A 405 -11.73 16.39 5.91
N ARG A 406 -11.22 15.36 5.28
CA ARG A 406 -9.84 15.27 4.81
C ARG A 406 -9.81 15.20 3.28
N LEU A 407 -8.86 15.93 2.69
CA LEU A 407 -8.65 15.95 1.25
C LEU A 407 -7.24 15.46 0.93
N GLN A 408 -7.10 14.71 -0.15
CA GLN A 408 -5.80 14.28 -0.66
C GLN A 408 -5.76 14.43 -2.18
N ALA A 409 -4.68 15.02 -2.68
CA ALA A 409 -4.30 14.95 -4.08
C ALA A 409 -3.10 14.00 -4.22
N GLN A 410 -3.13 13.11 -5.21
CA GLN A 410 -2.05 12.17 -5.52
C GLN A 410 -1.64 12.30 -6.98
N LEU A 411 -0.33 12.38 -7.21
CA LEU A 411 0.29 12.29 -8.53
C LEU A 411 1.08 11.00 -8.61
N ASN A 412 0.82 10.21 -9.66
CA ASN A 412 1.55 8.98 -10.00
C ASN A 412 2.42 9.22 -11.26
N PHE A 413 3.69 8.84 -11.25
CA PHE A 413 4.64 9.04 -12.35
C PHE A 413 5.57 7.86 -12.54
#